data_30eabac72b6899dbbd25aad880215396
#
_entry.id   30eabac72b6899dbbd25aad880215396
#
_cell.length_a   1.000
_cell.length_b   1.000
_cell.length_c   1.000
_cell.angle_alpha   90.00
_cell.angle_beta   90.00
_cell.angle_gamma   90.00
#
_symmetry.space_group_name_H-M   'P 1'
#
loop_
_entity.id
_entity.type
_entity.pdbx_description
1 polymer ?
#
loop_
_entity_poly.entity_id
_entity_poly.type
_entity_poly.pdbx_seq_one_letter_code
_entity_poly.pdbx_strand_id
1 'polypeptide(L)'
;MIMRTLPILLTAALWVSARAGDTQPQPAFYQWARTPPMGWNSWDCFGTAVNEELTKANADYMASTLLKFGWQYIVVDIQWYQPTAGGWDYAPQPPLAMDGYGRLVPASNRFPSAAGNTGFKALADYCHAKGLKFGIHLLRGIPRQAVEHNTPILGTTYHAAEVADKTDPCPWNPDMWGVDTTKPGAQPYYDSVFKLYAEWGIDFIKVDDLTEPYHSGEVEAIRKAIDHCGRPIVFSTSPGDTALAQGPHVSANSNMWRISGDFWDKWAALKEQFDRCAKWTPYRAPGHFPDADMLPLGGVRQPGGWTAFTKDEQHTVMTLWSICNSPLMFGGHLPKNDEFTLALITNPEVIAVNQHAANGHQLYRNAEAIAWVADAPASKDKYVALFAIGDAPPFALDKAAFKSELVTRATPGQAVAVDVDITAANKLILMVDTGGDDYTCDHAAWVEPRLTGPNGEKKLTDLPWLSATSGWGTTRVNKSVADGPIIVNNKNAAYGIGAHSPSIIEYELPAGYTRFKATAGLEKGGVDQKGGATVRFYVILAGPKIADPSAGPQVAVQLSDIGLAGPCRVRDLWRHCDMGTVTGEFTTQIRYHGAGLYRISPAP
;
A
#
# COMPACT_ATOMS: atom_id res chain seq x y z
N MET A 1 -39.37 50.93 -56.66
CA MET A 1 -40.20 49.80 -56.25
C MET A 1 -39.23 48.77 -55.64
N ILE A 2 -39.01 48.80 -54.33
CA ILE A 2 -37.99 48.04 -53.66
C ILE A 2 -38.70 46.98 -52.81
N MET A 3 -38.55 45.72 -53.23
CA MET A 3 -39.04 44.55 -52.46
C MET A 3 -38.08 44.26 -51.34
N ARG A 4 -38.55 44.32 -50.08
CA ARG A 4 -37.87 43.84 -48.88
C ARG A 4 -38.18 42.37 -48.69
N THR A 5 -37.15 41.54 -48.68
CA THR A 5 -37.23 40.14 -48.29
C THR A 5 -36.92 40.01 -46.79
N LEU A 6 -37.87 39.45 -46.03
CA LEU A 6 -37.70 39.03 -44.61
C LEU A 6 -36.99 37.68 -44.55
N PRO A 7 -36.04 37.45 -43.64
CA PRO A 7 -35.52 36.09 -43.42
C PRO A 7 -36.39 35.36 -42.37
N ILE A 8 -36.85 34.19 -42.77
CA ILE A 8 -37.51 33.22 -41.90
C ILE A 8 -36.42 32.52 -41.04
N LEU A 9 -36.43 32.77 -39.74
CA LEU A 9 -35.65 31.96 -38.76
C LEU A 9 -36.38 30.64 -38.53
N LEU A 10 -35.79 29.52 -39.07
CA LEU A 10 -36.17 28.18 -38.64
C LEU A 10 -35.45 27.85 -37.35
N THR A 11 -36.17 27.83 -36.22
CA THR A 11 -35.72 27.23 -34.96
C THR A 11 -35.85 25.71 -35.05
N ALA A 12 -34.73 25.01 -35.30
CA ALA A 12 -34.66 23.55 -35.17
C ALA A 12 -34.67 23.19 -33.67
N ALA A 13 -35.80 22.72 -33.17
CA ALA A 13 -35.89 22.08 -31.86
C ALA A 13 -35.25 20.70 -31.97
N LEU A 14 -34.03 20.56 -31.43
CA LEU A 14 -33.39 19.28 -31.21
C LEU A 14 -34.13 18.54 -30.07
N TRP A 15 -35.00 17.62 -30.45
CA TRP A 15 -35.53 16.62 -29.56
C TRP A 15 -34.40 15.62 -29.23
N VAL A 16 -33.75 15.78 -28.10
CA VAL A 16 -32.93 14.72 -27.49
C VAL A 16 -33.92 13.69 -26.96
N SER A 17 -34.25 12.70 -27.76
CA SER A 17 -34.92 11.50 -27.28
C SER A 17 -33.89 10.73 -26.40
N ALA A 18 -34.03 10.82 -25.08
CA ALA A 18 -33.41 9.88 -24.16
C ALA A 18 -33.93 8.47 -24.53
N ARG A 19 -33.12 7.71 -25.26
CA ARG A 19 -33.32 6.28 -25.36
C ARG A 19 -33.20 5.74 -23.93
N ALA A 20 -34.30 5.20 -23.42
CA ALA A 20 -34.26 4.25 -22.34
C ALA A 20 -33.39 3.07 -22.83
N GLY A 21 -32.11 3.09 -22.49
CA GLY A 21 -31.20 2.01 -22.83
C GLY A 21 -31.70 0.77 -22.10
N ASP A 22 -31.82 -0.34 -22.81
CA ASP A 22 -31.92 -1.68 -22.25
C ASP A 22 -30.78 -1.82 -21.24
N THR A 23 -31.07 -1.66 -19.96
CA THR A 23 -30.13 -1.99 -18.90
C THR A 23 -30.09 -3.52 -18.83
N GLN A 24 -29.14 -4.12 -19.56
CA GLN A 24 -28.81 -5.52 -19.34
C GLN A 24 -28.62 -5.71 -17.83
N PRO A 25 -29.20 -6.75 -17.23
CA PRO A 25 -29.02 -6.98 -15.80
C PRO A 25 -27.53 -7.08 -15.51
N GLN A 26 -27.09 -6.30 -14.53
CA GLN A 26 -25.67 -6.32 -14.12
C GLN A 26 -25.29 -7.75 -13.66
N PRO A 27 -24.04 -8.20 -13.95
CA PRO A 27 -23.55 -9.50 -13.51
C PRO A 27 -23.76 -9.68 -12.00
N ALA A 28 -24.26 -10.86 -11.61
CA ALA A 28 -24.59 -11.14 -10.21
C ALA A 28 -23.38 -10.95 -9.27
N PHE A 29 -22.18 -11.24 -9.75
CA PHE A 29 -20.96 -11.12 -8.96
C PHE A 29 -20.60 -9.67 -8.57
N TYR A 30 -21.13 -8.62 -9.23
CA TYR A 30 -20.97 -7.24 -8.78
C TYR A 30 -21.56 -6.99 -7.37
N GLN A 31 -22.51 -7.81 -6.95
CA GLN A 31 -23.09 -7.72 -5.60
C GLN A 31 -22.18 -8.32 -4.51
N TRP A 32 -21.15 -9.10 -4.89
CA TRP A 32 -20.29 -9.78 -3.92
C TRP A 32 -19.24 -8.86 -3.30
N ALA A 33 -18.88 -7.77 -4.01
CA ALA A 33 -17.99 -6.72 -3.52
C ALA A 33 -18.48 -5.36 -4.00
N ARG A 34 -19.60 -4.87 -3.45
CA ARG A 34 -20.18 -3.58 -3.87
C ARG A 34 -19.30 -2.38 -3.59
N THR A 35 -18.45 -2.48 -2.57
CA THR A 35 -17.41 -1.52 -2.24
C THR A 35 -16.05 -2.18 -2.39
N PRO A 36 -14.96 -1.39 -2.51
CA PRO A 36 -13.62 -1.96 -2.63
C PRO A 36 -13.34 -2.95 -1.49
N PRO A 37 -12.87 -4.17 -1.78
CA PRO A 37 -12.47 -5.12 -0.74
C PRO A 37 -11.43 -4.55 0.22
N MET A 38 -11.58 -4.85 1.53
CA MET A 38 -10.63 -4.49 2.57
C MET A 38 -10.19 -5.75 3.30
N GLY A 39 -8.88 -6.01 3.34
CA GLY A 39 -8.36 -7.23 3.92
C GLY A 39 -6.86 -7.22 4.16
N TRP A 40 -6.34 -8.38 4.52
CA TRP A 40 -4.94 -8.67 4.67
C TRP A 40 -4.54 -9.76 3.67
N ASN A 41 -3.35 -9.61 3.08
CA ASN A 41 -2.72 -10.64 2.27
C ASN A 41 -1.32 -10.92 2.80
N SER A 42 -0.92 -12.19 2.83
CA SER A 42 0.30 -12.64 3.49
C SER A 42 1.60 -12.34 2.74
N TRP A 43 1.54 -11.91 1.46
CA TRP A 43 2.73 -11.83 0.62
C TRP A 43 3.77 -10.87 1.14
N ASP A 44 3.45 -9.58 1.33
CA ASP A 44 4.45 -8.58 1.66
C ASP A 44 5.14 -8.80 3.02
N CYS A 45 4.50 -9.53 3.93
CA CYS A 45 5.10 -9.81 5.23
C CYS A 45 5.80 -11.16 5.32
N PHE A 46 5.35 -12.20 4.61
CA PHE A 46 5.88 -13.56 4.78
C PHE A 46 6.37 -14.23 3.49
N GLY A 47 6.12 -13.65 2.32
CA GLY A 47 6.41 -14.31 1.06
C GLY A 47 5.78 -15.71 1.02
N THR A 48 6.53 -16.70 0.56
CA THR A 48 6.08 -18.11 0.51
C THR A 48 6.06 -18.80 1.87
N ALA A 49 6.57 -18.17 2.95
CA ALA A 49 6.71 -18.78 4.28
C ALA A 49 5.41 -18.77 5.12
N VAL A 50 4.32 -18.21 4.62
CA VAL A 50 3.03 -18.18 5.33
C VAL A 50 2.59 -19.58 5.74
N ASN A 51 2.02 -19.71 6.96
CA ASN A 51 1.51 -20.95 7.52
C ASN A 51 0.22 -20.72 8.32
N GLU A 52 -0.35 -21.79 8.87
CA GLU A 52 -1.61 -21.72 9.61
C GLU A 52 -1.53 -20.84 10.86
N GLU A 53 -0.44 -20.92 11.63
CA GLU A 53 -0.23 -20.12 12.85
C GLU A 53 -0.18 -18.64 12.53
N LEU A 54 0.64 -18.23 11.56
CA LEU A 54 0.74 -16.85 11.10
C LEU A 54 -0.59 -16.33 10.55
N THR A 55 -1.32 -17.16 9.82
CA THR A 55 -2.65 -16.80 9.30
C THR A 55 -3.64 -16.55 10.42
N LYS A 56 -3.71 -17.46 11.42
CA LYS A 56 -4.58 -17.31 12.60
C LYS A 56 -4.23 -16.07 13.42
N ALA A 57 -2.93 -15.77 13.63
CA ALA A 57 -2.52 -14.58 14.37
C ALA A 57 -3.00 -13.29 13.70
N ASN A 58 -2.91 -13.19 12.36
CA ASN A 58 -3.42 -12.04 11.62
C ASN A 58 -4.97 -11.99 11.62
N ALA A 59 -5.64 -13.14 11.53
CA ALA A 59 -7.10 -13.23 11.65
C ALA A 59 -7.59 -12.78 13.03
N ASP A 60 -6.94 -13.21 14.10
CA ASP A 60 -7.29 -12.81 15.47
C ASP A 60 -7.15 -11.31 15.68
N TYR A 61 -6.04 -10.73 15.20
CA TYR A 61 -5.84 -9.30 15.28
C TYR A 61 -6.88 -8.53 14.46
N MET A 62 -7.15 -8.96 13.22
CA MET A 62 -8.16 -8.32 12.37
C MET A 62 -9.54 -8.36 13.02
N ALA A 63 -9.97 -9.52 13.53
CA ALA A 63 -11.28 -9.69 14.17
C ALA A 63 -11.44 -8.79 15.39
N SER A 64 -10.43 -8.72 16.26
CA SER A 64 -10.50 -7.96 17.51
C SER A 64 -10.35 -6.45 17.31
N THR A 65 -9.59 -6.03 16.31
CA THR A 65 -9.12 -4.64 16.19
C THR A 65 -9.70 -3.93 14.97
N LEU A 66 -9.74 -4.58 13.80
CA LEU A 66 -9.98 -3.94 12.51
C LEU A 66 -11.37 -4.21 11.91
N LEU A 67 -12.04 -5.29 12.30
CA LEU A 67 -13.34 -5.70 11.73
C LEU A 67 -14.40 -4.58 11.82
N LYS A 68 -14.45 -3.86 12.93
CA LYS A 68 -15.37 -2.73 13.14
C LYS A 68 -15.17 -1.55 12.16
N PHE A 69 -14.02 -1.51 11.47
CA PHE A 69 -13.70 -0.52 10.44
C PHE A 69 -13.90 -1.05 9.02
N GLY A 70 -14.42 -2.29 8.86
CA GLY A 70 -14.73 -2.88 7.56
C GLY A 70 -13.65 -3.82 6.98
N TRP A 71 -12.51 -4.01 7.67
CA TRP A 71 -11.50 -4.99 7.28
C TRP A 71 -12.01 -6.40 7.57
N GLN A 72 -12.10 -7.23 6.50
CA GLN A 72 -12.79 -8.52 6.66
C GLN A 72 -12.13 -9.70 5.93
N TYR A 73 -11.26 -9.48 4.93
CA TYR A 73 -10.66 -10.59 4.19
C TYR A 73 -9.31 -10.99 4.77
N ILE A 74 -9.10 -12.29 4.99
CA ILE A 74 -7.81 -12.91 5.32
C ILE A 74 -7.39 -13.75 4.11
N VAL A 75 -6.33 -13.35 3.42
CA VAL A 75 -5.89 -14.00 2.18
C VAL A 75 -4.52 -14.65 2.37
N VAL A 76 -4.45 -15.96 2.17
CA VAL A 76 -3.21 -16.73 2.15
C VAL A 76 -2.65 -16.75 0.73
N ASP A 77 -1.51 -16.13 0.53
CA ASP A 77 -0.84 -16.00 -0.77
C ASP A 77 0.01 -17.24 -1.13
N ILE A 78 0.66 -17.21 -2.28
CA ILE A 78 1.58 -18.25 -2.77
C ILE A 78 2.70 -18.55 -1.73
N GLN A 79 3.21 -19.74 -1.49
CA GLN A 79 2.86 -21.05 -2.08
C GLN A 79 2.30 -21.98 -1.00
N TRP A 80 1.06 -21.83 -0.61
CA TRP A 80 0.43 -22.61 0.47
C TRP A 80 0.41 -24.14 0.19
N TYR A 81 0.52 -24.54 -1.06
CA TYR A 81 0.49 -25.92 -1.54
C TYR A 81 1.87 -26.58 -1.63
N GLN A 82 2.96 -25.83 -1.38
CA GLN A 82 4.32 -26.35 -1.50
C GLN A 82 4.90 -26.64 -0.09
N PRO A 83 5.22 -27.93 0.22
CA PRO A 83 5.60 -28.34 1.58
C PRO A 83 6.89 -27.71 2.12
N THR A 84 7.85 -27.37 1.26
CA THR A 84 9.17 -26.84 1.64
C THR A 84 9.33 -25.33 1.34
N ALA A 85 8.26 -24.64 0.92
CA ALA A 85 8.30 -23.21 0.68
C ALA A 85 8.62 -22.44 1.97
N GLY A 86 9.49 -21.45 1.87
CA GLY A 86 9.91 -20.67 3.02
C GLY A 86 10.86 -19.54 2.63
N GLY A 87 10.34 -18.37 2.31
CA GLY A 87 11.12 -17.20 1.92
C GLY A 87 10.54 -16.43 0.76
N TRP A 88 11.40 -15.83 -0.05
CA TRP A 88 11.02 -14.92 -1.14
C TRP A 88 11.31 -15.50 -2.53
N ASP A 89 12.02 -16.62 -2.59
CA ASP A 89 12.40 -17.29 -3.82
C ASP A 89 11.55 -18.53 -4.06
N TYR A 90 11.42 -18.93 -5.34
CA TYR A 90 10.75 -20.15 -5.75
C TYR A 90 11.77 -21.23 -6.05
N ALA A 91 11.57 -22.43 -5.47
CA ALA A 91 12.40 -23.58 -5.78
C ALA A 91 12.13 -24.05 -7.23
N PRO A 92 13.15 -24.47 -7.97
CA PRO A 92 12.94 -25.09 -9.28
C PRO A 92 12.23 -26.44 -9.12
N GLN A 93 11.07 -26.61 -9.75
CA GLN A 93 10.29 -27.87 -9.76
C GLN A 93 10.06 -28.49 -8.36
N PRO A 94 9.51 -27.74 -7.38
CA PRO A 94 9.27 -28.28 -6.05
C PRO A 94 8.16 -29.33 -6.07
N PRO A 95 8.11 -30.23 -5.07
CA PRO A 95 6.96 -31.11 -4.90
C PRO A 95 5.74 -30.28 -4.50
N LEU A 96 4.60 -30.51 -5.15
CA LEU A 96 3.33 -29.83 -4.88
C LEU A 96 2.38 -30.80 -4.16
N ALA A 97 1.67 -30.30 -3.15
CA ALA A 97 0.58 -31.04 -2.54
C ALA A 97 -0.64 -30.99 -3.47
N MET A 98 -1.08 -32.13 -3.94
CA MET A 98 -2.23 -32.28 -4.86
C MET A 98 -3.10 -33.45 -4.45
N ASP A 99 -4.36 -33.40 -4.83
CA ASP A 99 -5.25 -34.56 -4.74
C ASP A 99 -5.12 -35.50 -5.95
N GLY A 100 -5.90 -36.57 -5.97
CA GLY A 100 -5.89 -37.55 -7.05
C GLY A 100 -6.36 -37.04 -8.43
N TYR A 101 -6.89 -35.83 -8.49
CA TYR A 101 -7.33 -35.14 -9.70
C TYR A 101 -6.37 -34.02 -10.12
N GLY A 102 -5.20 -33.92 -9.48
CA GLY A 102 -4.19 -32.90 -9.79
C GLY A 102 -4.56 -31.49 -9.31
N ARG A 103 -5.57 -31.35 -8.44
CA ARG A 103 -5.93 -30.04 -7.86
C ARG A 103 -5.07 -29.78 -6.64
N LEU A 104 -4.58 -28.53 -6.51
CA LEU A 104 -3.74 -28.12 -5.39
C LEU A 104 -4.49 -28.24 -4.06
N VAL A 105 -3.82 -28.79 -3.05
CA VAL A 105 -4.29 -28.86 -1.66
C VAL A 105 -3.27 -28.27 -0.70
N PRO A 106 -3.67 -27.75 0.48
CA PRO A 106 -2.72 -27.17 1.42
C PRO A 106 -1.68 -28.20 1.91
N ALA A 107 -0.43 -27.76 1.95
CA ALA A 107 0.65 -28.59 2.50
C ALA A 107 0.43 -28.79 4.01
N SER A 108 0.10 -30.01 4.43
CA SER A 108 -0.35 -30.34 5.79
C SER A 108 0.70 -30.09 6.88
N ASN A 109 1.99 -30.08 6.53
CA ASN A 109 3.07 -29.72 7.45
C ASN A 109 3.09 -28.21 7.76
N ARG A 110 2.52 -27.38 6.92
CA ARG A 110 2.40 -25.91 7.09
C ARG A 110 1.00 -25.50 7.53
N PHE A 111 0.00 -26.26 7.11
CA PHE A 111 -1.43 -26.08 7.45
C PHE A 111 -1.96 -27.37 8.07
N PRO A 112 -1.63 -27.65 9.36
CA PRO A 112 -1.97 -28.94 10.00
C PRO A 112 -3.46 -29.27 10.00
N SER A 113 -4.33 -28.28 10.04
CA SER A 113 -5.78 -28.50 10.00
C SER A 113 -6.29 -29.00 8.65
N ALA A 114 -5.46 -28.97 7.60
CA ALA A 114 -5.78 -29.52 6.28
C ALA A 114 -5.47 -31.02 6.15
N ALA A 115 -4.93 -31.67 7.20
CA ALA A 115 -4.65 -33.09 7.19
C ALA A 115 -5.93 -33.92 6.92
N GLY A 116 -5.79 -35.06 6.24
CA GLY A 116 -6.93 -35.92 5.91
C GLY A 116 -7.78 -35.42 4.74
N ASN A 117 -7.20 -34.63 3.83
CA ASN A 117 -7.83 -34.08 2.64
C ASN A 117 -9.01 -33.11 2.93
N THR A 118 -9.00 -32.46 4.09
CA THR A 118 -10.03 -31.47 4.47
C THR A 118 -9.83 -30.12 3.82
N GLY A 119 -8.68 -29.89 3.16
CA GLY A 119 -8.32 -28.63 2.55
C GLY A 119 -8.29 -27.47 3.57
N PHE A 120 -8.64 -26.30 3.13
CA PHE A 120 -8.70 -25.11 4.00
C PHE A 120 -9.99 -25.01 4.84
N LYS A 121 -10.89 -26.03 4.80
CA LYS A 121 -12.19 -25.89 5.46
C LYS A 121 -12.09 -25.49 6.93
N ALA A 122 -11.24 -26.12 7.72
CA ALA A 122 -11.11 -25.80 9.14
C ALA A 122 -10.57 -24.38 9.39
N LEU A 123 -9.64 -23.88 8.54
CA LEU A 123 -9.11 -22.53 8.64
C LEU A 123 -10.13 -21.48 8.16
N ALA A 124 -10.88 -21.77 7.11
CA ALA A 124 -12.00 -20.93 6.66
C ALA A 124 -13.09 -20.83 7.74
N ASP A 125 -13.51 -21.95 8.32
CA ASP A 125 -14.47 -21.98 9.43
C ASP A 125 -13.97 -21.17 10.63
N TYR A 126 -12.67 -21.23 10.94
CA TYR A 126 -12.04 -20.41 11.98
C TYR A 126 -12.18 -18.91 11.73
N CYS A 127 -11.93 -18.47 10.48
CA CYS A 127 -12.12 -17.07 10.09
C CYS A 127 -13.60 -16.67 10.13
N HIS A 128 -14.48 -17.51 9.60
CA HIS A 128 -15.93 -17.26 9.57
C HIS A 128 -16.53 -17.14 10.98
N ALA A 129 -16.10 -17.99 11.93
CA ALA A 129 -16.53 -17.92 13.32
C ALA A 129 -16.19 -16.58 14.01
N LYS A 130 -15.24 -15.81 13.44
CA LYS A 130 -14.84 -14.47 13.89
C LYS A 130 -15.50 -13.35 13.08
N GLY A 131 -16.39 -13.66 12.15
CA GLY A 131 -17.04 -12.68 11.26
C GLY A 131 -16.14 -12.22 10.09
N LEU A 132 -15.02 -12.91 9.85
CA LEU A 132 -14.11 -12.63 8.75
C LEU A 132 -14.45 -13.49 7.53
N LYS A 133 -13.89 -13.12 6.38
CA LYS A 133 -13.92 -13.87 5.13
C LYS A 133 -12.54 -14.47 4.86
N PHE A 134 -12.49 -15.65 4.26
CA PHE A 134 -11.25 -16.33 3.98
C PHE A 134 -10.99 -16.44 2.48
N GLY A 135 -9.76 -16.14 2.06
CA GLY A 135 -9.32 -16.17 0.68
C GLY A 135 -7.97 -16.85 0.50
N ILE A 136 -7.72 -17.26 -0.73
CA ILE A 136 -6.44 -17.87 -1.12
C ILE A 136 -5.93 -17.30 -2.45
N HIS A 137 -4.66 -17.52 -2.70
CA HIS A 137 -4.00 -17.32 -3.99
C HIS A 137 -4.12 -18.59 -4.86
N LEU A 138 -4.13 -18.39 -6.17
CA LEU A 138 -3.98 -19.44 -7.17
C LEU A 138 -3.08 -18.90 -8.29
N LEU A 139 -2.18 -19.71 -8.84
CA LEU A 139 -1.58 -19.45 -10.13
C LEU A 139 -2.52 -19.91 -11.25
N ARG A 140 -2.59 -19.16 -12.33
CA ARG A 140 -3.22 -19.57 -13.58
C ARG A 140 -2.71 -20.93 -14.04
N GLY A 141 -3.60 -21.70 -14.67
CA GLY A 141 -3.20 -22.93 -15.35
C GLY A 141 -3.40 -24.20 -14.54
N ILE A 142 -2.63 -25.22 -14.88
CA ILE A 142 -2.68 -26.58 -14.32
C ILE A 142 -1.31 -27.01 -13.79
N PRO A 143 -1.22 -27.66 -12.59
CA PRO A 143 0.05 -28.08 -12.03
C PRO A 143 0.87 -28.95 -12.98
N ARG A 144 2.16 -28.63 -13.14
CA ARG A 144 3.07 -29.42 -13.99
C ARG A 144 3.10 -30.87 -13.59
N GLN A 145 3.10 -31.17 -12.29
CA GLN A 145 3.05 -32.54 -11.77
C GLN A 145 1.75 -33.26 -12.12
N ALA A 146 0.60 -32.55 -12.16
CA ALA A 146 -0.65 -33.13 -12.62
C ALA A 146 -0.55 -33.59 -14.10
N VAL A 147 0.10 -32.77 -14.92
CA VAL A 147 0.34 -33.09 -16.34
C VAL A 147 1.33 -34.24 -16.51
N GLU A 148 2.39 -34.27 -15.71
CA GLU A 148 3.38 -35.35 -15.71
C GLU A 148 2.77 -36.69 -15.29
N HIS A 149 1.93 -36.70 -14.25
CA HIS A 149 1.22 -37.88 -13.79
C HIS A 149 -0.03 -38.18 -14.62
N ASN A 150 -0.37 -37.31 -15.56
CA ASN A 150 -1.57 -37.36 -16.40
C ASN A 150 -2.83 -37.66 -15.59
N THR A 151 -3.05 -36.88 -14.51
CA THR A 151 -4.18 -37.06 -13.60
C THR A 151 -5.51 -36.92 -14.32
N PRO A 152 -6.58 -37.67 -13.92
CA PRO A 152 -7.90 -37.52 -14.51
C PRO A 152 -8.53 -36.18 -14.10
N ILE A 153 -9.33 -35.59 -14.99
CA ILE A 153 -10.16 -34.44 -14.68
C ILE A 153 -11.50 -34.93 -14.12
N LEU A 154 -11.83 -34.51 -12.91
CA LEU A 154 -12.98 -34.97 -12.17
C LEU A 154 -14.28 -34.89 -12.97
N GLY A 155 -15.02 -36.01 -13.04
CA GLY A 155 -16.33 -36.08 -13.70
C GLY A 155 -16.28 -36.15 -15.23
N THR A 156 -15.09 -36.36 -15.81
CA THR A 156 -14.89 -36.47 -17.26
C THR A 156 -14.06 -37.69 -17.65
N THR A 157 -13.90 -37.90 -18.94
CA THR A 157 -12.95 -38.88 -19.49
C THR A 157 -11.61 -38.25 -19.87
N TYR A 158 -11.45 -36.93 -19.69
CA TYR A 158 -10.23 -36.19 -20.02
C TYR A 158 -9.19 -36.26 -18.91
N HIS A 159 -7.93 -36.02 -19.30
CA HIS A 159 -6.79 -36.00 -18.39
C HIS A 159 -6.03 -34.67 -18.49
N ALA A 160 -5.20 -34.39 -17.48
CA ALA A 160 -4.45 -33.16 -17.36
C ALA A 160 -3.57 -32.82 -18.59
N ALA A 161 -2.92 -33.83 -19.21
CA ALA A 161 -2.08 -33.62 -20.38
C ALA A 161 -2.86 -33.22 -21.65
N GLU A 162 -4.18 -33.47 -21.69
CA GLU A 162 -5.00 -33.15 -22.86
C GLU A 162 -5.44 -31.69 -22.88
N VAL A 163 -5.41 -31.00 -21.74
CA VAL A 163 -5.86 -29.61 -21.58
C VAL A 163 -4.69 -28.65 -21.32
N ALA A 164 -3.53 -29.15 -20.94
CA ALA A 164 -2.36 -28.32 -20.66
C ALA A 164 -1.80 -27.68 -21.94
N ASP A 165 -1.52 -26.39 -21.87
CA ASP A 165 -0.69 -25.68 -22.85
C ASP A 165 0.75 -25.56 -22.32
N LYS A 166 1.61 -26.44 -22.79
CA LYS A 166 3.04 -26.44 -22.41
C LYS A 166 3.85 -25.34 -23.09
N THR A 167 3.27 -24.61 -24.04
CA THR A 167 3.91 -23.48 -24.74
C THR A 167 3.65 -22.16 -24.02
N ASP A 168 2.74 -22.17 -23.04
CA ASP A 168 2.34 -20.99 -22.25
C ASP A 168 2.51 -21.24 -20.74
N PRO A 169 3.77 -21.42 -20.25
CA PRO A 169 4.06 -21.55 -18.82
C PRO A 169 4.03 -20.21 -18.12
N CYS A 170 3.82 -20.22 -16.81
CA CYS A 170 4.14 -19.05 -15.99
C CYS A 170 5.65 -18.75 -16.08
N PRO A 171 6.07 -17.53 -16.50
CA PRO A 171 7.49 -17.24 -16.77
C PRO A 171 8.34 -17.07 -15.50
N TRP A 172 7.73 -16.77 -14.36
CA TRP A 172 8.41 -16.45 -13.10
C TRP A 172 8.23 -17.53 -12.01
N ASN A 173 7.33 -18.49 -12.22
CA ASN A 173 7.11 -19.59 -11.29
C ASN A 173 6.98 -20.93 -12.03
N PRO A 174 7.70 -21.98 -11.61
CA PRO A 174 7.76 -23.25 -12.35
C PRO A 174 6.60 -24.21 -12.08
N ASP A 175 5.60 -23.84 -11.26
CA ASP A 175 4.62 -24.82 -10.76
C ASP A 175 3.56 -25.21 -11.80
N MET A 176 3.25 -24.31 -12.75
CA MET A 176 2.07 -24.44 -13.61
C MET A 176 2.42 -24.42 -15.11
N TRP A 177 1.62 -25.13 -15.89
CA TRP A 177 1.44 -24.93 -17.34
C TRP A 177 0.14 -24.15 -17.57
N GLY A 178 0.03 -23.41 -18.67
CA GLY A 178 -1.24 -22.83 -19.09
C GLY A 178 -2.31 -23.90 -19.36
N VAL A 179 -3.54 -23.46 -19.47
CA VAL A 179 -4.67 -24.30 -19.90
C VAL A 179 -5.18 -23.82 -21.24
N ASP A 180 -5.16 -24.71 -22.24
CA ASP A 180 -5.80 -24.44 -23.53
C ASP A 180 -7.33 -24.48 -23.37
N THR A 181 -7.93 -23.31 -23.18
CA THR A 181 -9.37 -23.15 -22.92
C THR A 181 -10.26 -23.57 -24.10
N THR A 182 -9.69 -23.84 -25.28
CA THR A 182 -10.44 -24.39 -26.42
C THR A 182 -10.64 -25.90 -26.31
N LYS A 183 -9.93 -26.58 -25.42
CA LYS A 183 -10.08 -28.02 -25.20
C LYS A 183 -11.34 -28.34 -24.38
N PRO A 184 -12.10 -29.39 -24.75
CA PRO A 184 -13.35 -29.73 -24.06
C PRO A 184 -13.19 -30.01 -22.56
N GLY A 185 -12.04 -30.49 -22.12
CA GLY A 185 -11.73 -30.75 -20.71
C GLY A 185 -11.34 -29.53 -19.89
N ALA A 186 -11.08 -28.38 -20.51
CA ALA A 186 -10.55 -27.18 -19.82
C ALA A 186 -11.57 -26.57 -18.84
N GLN A 187 -12.79 -26.32 -19.27
CA GLN A 187 -13.83 -25.78 -18.38
C GLN A 187 -14.16 -26.75 -17.24
N PRO A 188 -14.39 -28.06 -17.46
CA PRO A 188 -14.55 -29.02 -16.37
C PRO A 188 -13.37 -29.05 -15.37
N TYR A 189 -12.13 -28.84 -15.84
CA TYR A 189 -11.00 -28.72 -14.92
C TYR A 189 -11.18 -27.55 -13.97
N TYR A 190 -11.41 -26.32 -14.46
CA TYR A 190 -11.64 -25.15 -13.62
C TYR A 190 -12.89 -25.31 -12.75
N ASP A 191 -13.99 -25.83 -13.28
CA ASP A 191 -15.22 -26.10 -12.52
C ASP A 191 -14.91 -27.00 -11.31
N SER A 192 -14.09 -28.05 -11.50
CA SER A 192 -13.70 -28.97 -10.43
C SER A 192 -12.85 -28.30 -9.35
N VAL A 193 -11.93 -27.38 -9.75
CA VAL A 193 -11.08 -26.62 -8.83
C VAL A 193 -11.92 -25.67 -7.97
N PHE A 194 -12.79 -24.87 -8.61
CA PHE A 194 -13.60 -23.88 -7.87
C PHE A 194 -14.72 -24.52 -7.06
N LYS A 195 -15.24 -25.67 -7.46
CA LYS A 195 -16.13 -26.46 -6.62
C LYS A 195 -15.43 -26.94 -5.34
N LEU A 196 -14.19 -27.41 -5.43
CA LEU A 196 -13.39 -27.79 -4.27
C LEU A 196 -13.17 -26.59 -3.33
N TYR A 197 -12.83 -25.42 -3.90
CA TYR A 197 -12.60 -24.21 -3.11
C TYR A 197 -13.90 -23.69 -2.45
N ALA A 198 -15.04 -23.82 -3.13
CA ALA A 198 -16.36 -23.54 -2.54
C ALA A 198 -16.68 -24.48 -1.36
N GLU A 199 -16.36 -25.78 -1.47
CA GLU A 199 -16.49 -26.77 -0.39
C GLU A 199 -15.59 -26.43 0.81
N TRP A 200 -14.42 -25.83 0.60
CA TRP A 200 -13.55 -25.33 1.67
C TRP A 200 -14.06 -24.03 2.30
N GLY A 201 -15.01 -23.36 1.69
CA GLY A 201 -15.55 -22.10 2.22
C GLY A 201 -14.75 -20.86 1.79
N ILE A 202 -14.06 -20.90 0.65
CA ILE A 202 -13.33 -19.75 0.12
C ILE A 202 -14.29 -18.64 -0.30
N ASP A 203 -14.00 -17.39 0.11
CA ASP A 203 -14.78 -16.18 -0.20
C ASP A 203 -14.07 -15.24 -1.18
N PHE A 204 -12.75 -15.41 -1.37
CA PHE A 204 -11.91 -14.55 -2.18
C PHE A 204 -10.82 -15.38 -2.85
N ILE A 205 -10.56 -15.10 -4.11
CA ILE A 205 -9.48 -15.73 -4.88
C ILE A 205 -8.64 -14.68 -5.61
N LYS A 206 -7.34 -14.64 -5.32
CA LYS A 206 -6.34 -13.92 -6.12
C LYS A 206 -5.75 -14.91 -7.10
N VAL A 207 -5.89 -14.64 -8.39
CA VAL A 207 -5.28 -15.50 -9.43
C VAL A 207 -4.19 -14.74 -10.13
N ASP A 208 -2.97 -15.21 -9.94
CA ASP A 208 -1.76 -14.65 -10.54
C ASP A 208 -1.49 -15.23 -11.92
N ASP A 209 -0.63 -14.53 -12.71
CA ASP A 209 -0.25 -14.86 -14.08
C ASP A 209 -1.42 -14.73 -15.09
N LEU A 210 -2.39 -13.84 -14.83
CA LEU A 210 -3.53 -13.59 -15.73
C LEU A 210 -3.43 -12.30 -16.53
N THR A 211 -2.64 -11.33 -16.09
CA THR A 211 -2.78 -9.94 -16.55
C THR A 211 -1.67 -9.45 -17.47
N GLU A 212 -0.48 -10.05 -17.42
CA GLU A 212 0.67 -9.70 -18.27
C GLU A 212 1.54 -10.94 -18.57
N PRO A 213 1.38 -11.52 -19.80
CA PRO A 213 0.40 -11.20 -20.84
C PRO A 213 -1.05 -11.47 -20.40
N TYR A 214 -2.03 -10.85 -21.04
CA TYR A 214 -3.43 -10.98 -20.66
C TYR A 214 -4.07 -12.26 -21.19
N HIS A 215 -4.46 -13.16 -20.31
CA HIS A 215 -5.03 -14.49 -20.63
C HIS A 215 -6.56 -14.49 -20.61
N SER A 216 -7.19 -13.81 -21.57
CA SER A 216 -8.64 -13.61 -21.59
C SER A 216 -9.45 -14.91 -21.51
N GLY A 217 -9.03 -15.97 -22.21
CA GLY A 217 -9.72 -17.26 -22.20
C GLY A 217 -9.72 -17.91 -20.82
N GLU A 218 -8.60 -17.83 -20.08
CA GLU A 218 -8.54 -18.36 -18.71
C GLU A 218 -9.30 -17.47 -17.71
N VAL A 219 -9.28 -16.14 -17.89
CA VAL A 219 -10.13 -15.22 -17.09
C VAL A 219 -11.60 -15.60 -17.22
N GLU A 220 -12.09 -15.84 -18.45
CA GLU A 220 -13.48 -16.27 -18.70
C GLU A 220 -13.77 -17.65 -18.12
N ALA A 221 -12.88 -18.62 -18.30
CA ALA A 221 -13.06 -19.97 -17.79
C ALA A 221 -13.12 -20.00 -16.25
N ILE A 222 -12.25 -19.22 -15.59
CA ILE A 222 -12.26 -19.06 -14.13
C ILE A 222 -13.55 -18.36 -13.68
N ARG A 223 -13.98 -17.27 -14.36
CA ARG A 223 -15.24 -16.60 -14.04
C ARG A 223 -16.43 -17.54 -14.11
N LYS A 224 -16.53 -18.32 -15.19
CA LYS A 224 -17.59 -19.33 -15.35
C LYS A 224 -17.54 -20.39 -14.23
N ALA A 225 -16.35 -20.87 -13.90
CA ALA A 225 -16.19 -21.85 -12.82
C ALA A 225 -16.63 -21.29 -11.45
N ILE A 226 -16.33 -20.03 -11.16
CA ILE A 226 -16.80 -19.36 -9.94
C ILE A 226 -18.34 -19.24 -9.96
N ASP A 227 -18.94 -18.87 -11.09
CA ASP A 227 -20.41 -18.75 -11.22
C ASP A 227 -21.10 -20.11 -11.02
N HIS A 228 -20.46 -21.21 -11.41
CA HIS A 228 -20.98 -22.58 -11.29
C HIS A 228 -20.73 -23.22 -9.90
N CYS A 229 -19.78 -22.72 -9.11
CA CYS A 229 -19.34 -23.39 -7.87
C CYS A 229 -20.39 -23.36 -6.73
N GLY A 230 -21.42 -22.51 -6.86
CA GLY A 230 -22.51 -22.40 -5.88
C GLY A 230 -22.19 -21.52 -4.66
N ARG A 231 -21.02 -20.81 -4.66
CA ARG A 231 -20.62 -19.88 -3.59
C ARG A 231 -20.18 -18.54 -4.17
N PRO A 232 -20.56 -17.41 -3.56
CA PRO A 232 -19.99 -16.11 -3.91
C PRO A 232 -18.48 -16.07 -3.59
N ILE A 233 -17.63 -15.97 -4.61
CA ILE A 233 -16.18 -15.83 -4.47
C ILE A 233 -15.74 -14.56 -5.19
N VAL A 234 -15.21 -13.59 -4.45
CA VAL A 234 -14.64 -12.36 -5.02
C VAL A 234 -13.41 -12.72 -5.84
N PHE A 235 -13.38 -12.33 -7.11
CA PHE A 235 -12.32 -12.66 -8.05
C PHE A 235 -11.39 -11.47 -8.29
N SER A 236 -10.11 -11.67 -7.98
CA SER A 236 -9.00 -10.74 -8.20
C SER A 236 -8.04 -11.31 -9.24
N THR A 237 -7.73 -10.54 -10.28
CA THR A 237 -6.74 -10.91 -11.30
C THR A 237 -5.42 -10.16 -11.09
N SER A 238 -4.28 -10.86 -11.18
CA SER A 238 -2.93 -10.40 -10.79
C SER A 238 -1.88 -11.26 -11.52
N PRO A 239 -0.56 -11.00 -11.34
CA PRO A 239 0.09 -9.73 -11.20
C PRO A 239 0.33 -9.11 -12.57
N GLY A 240 0.95 -7.90 -12.58
CA GLY A 240 1.32 -7.20 -13.79
C GLY A 240 0.37 -6.06 -14.12
N ASP A 241 0.80 -5.25 -15.06
CA ASP A 241 0.06 -4.07 -15.50
C ASP A 241 -0.97 -4.52 -16.56
N THR A 242 -2.21 -4.79 -16.12
CA THR A 242 -3.29 -5.10 -17.08
C THR A 242 -3.34 -4.01 -18.16
N ALA A 243 -3.19 -4.37 -19.41
CA ALA A 243 -3.25 -3.40 -20.51
C ALA A 243 -4.60 -2.67 -20.51
N LEU A 244 -4.61 -1.34 -20.57
CA LEU A 244 -5.83 -0.53 -20.49
C LEU A 244 -6.89 -0.93 -21.55
N ALA A 245 -6.45 -1.42 -22.71
CA ALA A 245 -7.34 -1.93 -23.77
C ALA A 245 -8.18 -3.14 -23.32
N GLN A 246 -7.76 -3.84 -22.29
CA GLN A 246 -8.48 -4.97 -21.70
C GLN A 246 -9.52 -4.52 -20.65
N GLY A 247 -9.60 -3.24 -20.35
CA GLY A 247 -10.52 -2.68 -19.37
C GLY A 247 -11.96 -3.17 -19.48
N PRO A 248 -12.60 -3.13 -20.68
CA PRO A 248 -13.96 -3.64 -20.86
C PRO A 248 -14.09 -5.13 -20.50
N HIS A 249 -13.09 -5.95 -20.90
CA HIS A 249 -13.13 -7.39 -20.66
C HIS A 249 -12.89 -7.74 -19.20
N VAL A 250 -11.85 -7.18 -18.58
CA VAL A 250 -11.49 -7.52 -17.19
C VAL A 250 -12.55 -7.04 -16.21
N SER A 251 -13.14 -5.85 -16.42
CA SER A 251 -14.22 -5.33 -15.58
C SER A 251 -15.52 -6.14 -15.70
N ALA A 252 -15.77 -6.77 -16.85
CA ALA A 252 -16.91 -7.64 -17.06
C ALA A 252 -16.74 -9.06 -16.48
N ASN A 253 -15.53 -9.43 -16.04
CA ASN A 253 -15.23 -10.79 -15.60
C ASN A 253 -14.65 -10.87 -14.17
N SER A 254 -14.16 -9.77 -13.59
CA SER A 254 -13.54 -9.78 -12.25
C SER A 254 -14.05 -8.68 -11.35
N ASN A 255 -13.91 -8.87 -10.03
CA ASN A 255 -14.27 -7.87 -9.02
C ASN A 255 -13.14 -6.85 -8.79
N MET A 256 -11.91 -7.27 -8.99
CA MET A 256 -10.74 -6.38 -8.96
C MET A 256 -9.63 -6.93 -9.86
N TRP A 257 -8.80 -6.04 -10.37
CA TRP A 257 -7.67 -6.39 -11.25
C TRP A 257 -6.50 -5.44 -11.04
N ARG A 258 -5.31 -5.99 -11.10
CA ARG A 258 -4.05 -5.25 -10.94
C ARG A 258 -3.84 -4.29 -12.10
N ILE A 259 -3.47 -3.06 -11.76
CA ILE A 259 -3.14 -2.00 -12.72
C ILE A 259 -1.64 -1.67 -12.74
N SER A 260 -0.84 -2.45 -12.05
CA SER A 260 0.63 -2.34 -11.99
C SER A 260 1.28 -3.69 -11.75
N GLY A 261 2.56 -3.80 -12.03
CA GLY A 261 3.42 -4.82 -11.41
C GLY A 261 3.39 -4.71 -9.88
N ASP A 262 4.17 -5.56 -9.19
CA ASP A 262 4.17 -5.55 -7.72
C ASP A 262 4.62 -4.20 -7.17
N PHE A 263 3.74 -3.62 -6.35
CA PHE A 263 3.96 -2.33 -5.71
C PHE A 263 4.68 -2.52 -4.37
N TRP A 264 5.86 -1.95 -4.26
CA TRP A 264 6.64 -1.95 -3.04
C TRP A 264 6.85 -0.54 -2.51
N ASP A 265 7.29 -0.45 -1.27
CA ASP A 265 7.52 0.75 -0.47
C ASP A 265 8.67 1.63 -0.99
N LYS A 266 8.52 2.12 -2.24
CA LYS A 266 9.45 3.02 -2.93
C LYS A 266 8.68 4.23 -3.47
N TRP A 267 9.16 5.44 -3.18
CA TRP A 267 8.53 6.67 -3.66
C TRP A 267 8.34 6.71 -5.18
N ALA A 268 9.35 6.27 -5.94
CA ALA A 268 9.26 6.23 -7.40
C ALA A 268 8.08 5.37 -7.88
N ALA A 269 7.86 4.20 -7.26
CA ALA A 269 6.72 3.33 -7.58
C ALA A 269 5.38 4.01 -7.22
N LEU A 270 5.33 4.71 -6.07
CA LEU A 270 4.13 5.47 -5.67
C LEU A 270 3.82 6.61 -6.65
N LYS A 271 4.83 7.33 -7.14
CA LYS A 271 4.63 8.37 -8.15
C LYS A 271 4.00 7.84 -9.46
N GLU A 272 4.32 6.62 -9.86
CA GLU A 272 3.74 5.99 -11.05
C GLU A 272 2.27 5.59 -10.83
N GLN A 273 1.87 5.24 -9.61
CA GLN A 273 0.48 4.86 -9.32
C GLN A 273 -0.53 5.99 -9.57
N PHE A 274 -0.12 7.25 -9.44
CA PHE A 274 -1.01 8.38 -9.79
C PHE A 274 -1.47 8.32 -11.24
N ASP A 275 -0.57 8.04 -12.18
CA ASP A 275 -0.90 7.95 -13.60
C ASP A 275 -1.75 6.71 -13.90
N ARG A 276 -1.43 5.57 -13.26
CA ARG A 276 -2.20 4.34 -13.40
C ARG A 276 -3.62 4.53 -12.88
N CYS A 277 -3.79 5.02 -11.65
CA CYS A 277 -5.10 5.30 -11.08
C CYS A 277 -5.93 6.25 -11.95
N ALA A 278 -5.31 7.31 -12.51
CA ALA A 278 -6.00 8.26 -13.38
C ALA A 278 -6.49 7.61 -14.68
N LYS A 279 -5.64 6.79 -15.33
CA LYS A 279 -5.98 6.08 -16.58
C LYS A 279 -7.11 5.08 -16.38
N TRP A 280 -7.17 4.40 -15.23
CA TRP A 280 -8.14 3.35 -14.94
C TRP A 280 -9.48 3.85 -14.37
N THR A 281 -9.59 5.14 -14.04
CA THR A 281 -10.82 5.77 -13.54
C THR A 281 -12.09 5.40 -14.33
N PRO A 282 -12.10 5.33 -15.68
CA PRO A 282 -13.32 5.02 -16.45
C PRO A 282 -13.88 3.61 -16.22
N TYR A 283 -13.10 2.68 -15.72
CA TYR A 283 -13.49 1.29 -15.55
C TYR A 283 -13.93 0.94 -14.11
N ARG A 284 -13.87 1.92 -13.20
CA ARG A 284 -14.26 1.74 -11.81
C ARG A 284 -15.76 1.94 -11.61
N ALA A 285 -16.42 0.98 -10.99
CA ALA A 285 -17.82 1.13 -10.56
C ALA A 285 -18.12 0.17 -9.37
N PRO A 286 -19.27 0.32 -8.68
CA PRO A 286 -19.68 -0.62 -7.65
C PRO A 286 -19.68 -2.06 -8.14
N GLY A 287 -18.91 -2.91 -7.46
CA GLY A 287 -18.79 -4.33 -7.78
C GLY A 287 -17.52 -4.72 -8.54
N HIS A 288 -16.78 -3.74 -9.10
CA HIS A 288 -15.53 -3.99 -9.80
C HIS A 288 -14.58 -2.79 -9.73
N PHE A 289 -13.30 -3.04 -9.39
CA PHE A 289 -12.35 -2.00 -9.01
C PHE A 289 -10.96 -2.24 -9.62
N PRO A 290 -10.35 -1.19 -10.24
CA PRO A 290 -8.92 -1.19 -10.51
C PRO A 290 -8.14 -1.29 -9.19
N ASP A 291 -7.19 -2.21 -9.12
CA ASP A 291 -6.40 -2.51 -7.93
C ASP A 291 -4.98 -1.95 -8.09
N ALA A 292 -4.67 -0.93 -7.33
CA ALA A 292 -3.34 -0.32 -7.30
C ALA A 292 -2.33 -1.14 -6.48
N ASP A 293 -2.68 -2.38 -6.11
CA ASP A 293 -1.93 -3.34 -5.33
C ASP A 293 -2.08 -3.19 -3.82
N MET A 294 -1.42 -4.11 -3.13
CA MET A 294 -1.36 -4.20 -1.68
C MET A 294 -0.75 -2.94 -1.05
N LEU A 295 -0.98 -2.80 0.25
CA LEU A 295 -0.44 -1.72 1.07
C LEU A 295 0.81 -2.25 1.81
N PRO A 296 2.04 -1.98 1.34
CA PRO A 296 3.27 -2.44 1.97
C PRO A 296 3.61 -1.56 3.18
N LEU A 297 2.72 -1.55 4.18
CA LEU A 297 2.78 -0.73 5.39
C LEU A 297 3.09 -1.57 6.63
N GLY A 298 3.60 -0.94 7.70
CA GLY A 298 3.92 -1.61 8.95
C GLY A 298 5.01 -2.67 8.80
N GLY A 299 4.80 -3.83 9.42
CA GLY A 299 5.77 -4.93 9.49
C GLY A 299 5.82 -5.79 8.24
N VAL A 300 6.38 -5.31 7.15
CA VAL A 300 6.65 -6.06 5.91
C VAL A 300 7.97 -6.85 6.01
N ARG A 301 8.20 -7.83 5.14
CA ARG A 301 9.46 -8.62 5.04
C ARG A 301 9.90 -9.21 6.39
N GLN A 302 9.00 -9.96 7.05
CA GLN A 302 9.29 -10.57 8.34
C GLN A 302 10.25 -11.78 8.22
N PRO A 303 11.09 -12.04 9.25
CA PRO A 303 11.18 -11.31 10.51
C PRO A 303 11.98 -10.00 10.41
N GLY A 304 11.57 -8.99 11.19
CA GLY A 304 12.36 -7.77 11.44
C GLY A 304 12.24 -6.66 10.40
N GLY A 305 11.64 -6.90 9.23
CA GLY A 305 11.41 -5.87 8.23
C GLY A 305 10.28 -4.90 8.62
N TRP A 306 10.36 -3.69 8.08
CA TRP A 306 9.39 -2.62 8.24
C TRP A 306 9.26 -1.85 6.93
N THR A 307 8.14 -1.16 6.73
CA THR A 307 7.96 -0.32 5.55
C THR A 307 9.05 0.74 5.44
N ALA A 308 9.58 0.92 4.22
CA ALA A 308 10.54 1.98 3.92
C ALA A 308 9.89 3.34 3.63
N PHE A 309 8.57 3.38 3.46
CA PHE A 309 7.85 4.64 3.31
C PHE A 309 7.95 5.51 4.56
N THR A 310 8.26 6.79 4.37
CA THR A 310 8.10 7.81 5.40
C THR A 310 6.64 7.92 5.83
N LYS A 311 6.36 8.56 6.97
CA LYS A 311 4.97 8.78 7.41
C LYS A 311 4.16 9.60 6.41
N ASP A 312 4.79 10.60 5.76
CA ASP A 312 4.15 11.40 4.72
C ASP A 312 3.79 10.55 3.50
N GLU A 313 4.70 9.68 3.05
CA GLU A 313 4.45 8.75 1.94
C GLU A 313 3.36 7.71 2.28
N GLN A 314 3.32 7.21 3.52
CA GLN A 314 2.25 6.33 3.99
C GLN A 314 0.87 7.02 3.97
N HIS A 315 0.78 8.30 4.37
CA HIS A 315 -0.43 9.11 4.18
C HIS A 315 -0.79 9.25 2.71
N THR A 316 0.20 9.43 1.83
CA THR A 316 0.00 9.53 0.38
C THR A 316 -0.55 8.25 -0.21
N VAL A 317 0.00 7.08 0.15
CA VAL A 317 -0.55 5.77 -0.26
C VAL A 317 -2.01 5.66 0.14
N MET A 318 -2.33 5.82 1.42
CA MET A 318 -3.70 5.67 1.91
C MET A 318 -4.66 6.70 1.32
N THR A 319 -4.21 7.92 1.09
CA THR A 319 -5.03 8.98 0.46
C THR A 319 -5.34 8.65 -0.99
N LEU A 320 -4.33 8.24 -1.78
CA LEU A 320 -4.52 7.89 -3.19
C LEU A 320 -5.43 6.67 -3.35
N TRP A 321 -5.15 5.55 -2.64
CA TRP A 321 -6.01 4.36 -2.67
C TRP A 321 -7.44 4.69 -2.25
N SER A 322 -7.62 5.60 -1.28
CA SER A 322 -8.96 5.99 -0.84
C SER A 322 -9.70 6.82 -1.87
N ILE A 323 -9.09 7.87 -2.42
CA ILE A 323 -9.80 8.77 -3.37
C ILE A 323 -10.06 8.10 -4.73
N CYS A 324 -9.23 7.14 -5.14
CA CYS A 324 -9.46 6.38 -6.36
C CYS A 324 -10.27 5.09 -6.15
N ASN A 325 -10.75 4.80 -4.93
CA ASN A 325 -11.47 3.58 -4.54
C ASN A 325 -10.73 2.27 -4.94
N SER A 326 -9.39 2.25 -4.80
CA SER A 326 -8.63 1.00 -4.92
C SER A 326 -8.97 0.08 -3.75
N PRO A 327 -8.99 -1.25 -3.93
CA PRO A 327 -9.03 -2.18 -2.81
C PRO A 327 -7.94 -1.89 -1.78
N LEU A 328 -8.24 -2.11 -0.50
CA LEU A 328 -7.31 -1.92 0.60
C LEU A 328 -6.85 -3.29 1.12
N MET A 329 -5.80 -3.85 0.52
CA MET A 329 -5.22 -5.13 0.93
C MET A 329 -3.92 -4.89 1.70
N PHE A 330 -3.99 -4.94 3.04
CA PHE A 330 -2.84 -4.68 3.90
C PHE A 330 -1.80 -5.80 3.79
N GLY A 331 -0.54 -5.45 3.55
CA GLY A 331 0.56 -6.41 3.32
C GLY A 331 1.42 -6.70 4.55
N GLY A 332 1.40 -5.85 5.57
CA GLY A 332 2.21 -6.02 6.78
C GLY A 332 1.67 -7.07 7.75
N HIS A 333 2.50 -7.49 8.70
CA HIS A 333 2.10 -8.39 9.79
C HIS A 333 1.28 -7.64 10.84
N LEU A 334 -0.05 -7.79 10.82
CA LEU A 334 -1.01 -7.03 11.61
C LEU A 334 -0.69 -6.95 13.11
N PRO A 335 -0.32 -8.05 13.82
CA PRO A 335 0.04 -7.99 15.24
C PRO A 335 1.26 -7.13 15.57
N LYS A 336 2.03 -6.72 14.57
CA LYS A 336 3.22 -5.87 14.75
C LYS A 336 2.98 -4.39 14.47
N ASN A 337 1.76 -4.00 14.09
CA ASN A 337 1.44 -2.61 13.80
C ASN A 337 1.74 -1.70 15.00
N ASP A 338 2.46 -0.60 14.73
CA ASP A 338 2.62 0.49 15.69
C ASP A 338 1.36 1.38 15.76
N GLU A 339 1.35 2.32 16.68
CA GLU A 339 0.22 3.25 16.86
C GLU A 339 -0.04 4.09 15.62
N PHE A 340 1.03 4.50 14.90
CA PHE A 340 0.89 5.28 13.68
C PHE A 340 0.23 4.46 12.56
N THR A 341 0.72 3.26 12.30
CA THR A 341 0.14 2.36 11.29
C THR A 341 -1.31 2.04 11.63
N LEU A 342 -1.59 1.77 12.91
CA LEU A 342 -2.96 1.50 13.36
C LEU A 342 -3.87 2.71 13.13
N ALA A 343 -3.45 3.92 13.52
CA ALA A 343 -4.22 5.15 13.28
C ALA A 343 -4.48 5.40 11.79
N LEU A 344 -3.47 5.10 10.93
CA LEU A 344 -3.56 5.26 9.50
C LEU A 344 -4.66 4.37 8.88
N ILE A 345 -4.71 3.08 9.24
CA ILE A 345 -5.64 2.10 8.66
C ILE A 345 -6.99 2.02 9.38
N THR A 346 -7.20 2.75 10.47
CA THR A 346 -8.46 2.79 11.22
C THR A 346 -9.15 4.14 11.21
N ASN A 347 -8.67 5.11 10.42
CA ASN A 347 -9.32 6.41 10.28
C ASN A 347 -10.68 6.25 9.56
N PRO A 348 -11.82 6.44 10.26
CA PRO A 348 -13.13 6.14 9.69
C PRO A 348 -13.53 7.13 8.59
N GLU A 349 -13.03 8.38 8.62
CA GLU A 349 -13.34 9.38 7.61
C GLU A 349 -12.60 9.09 6.29
N VAL A 350 -11.35 8.62 6.37
CA VAL A 350 -10.57 8.20 5.20
C VAL A 350 -11.13 6.92 4.59
N ILE A 351 -11.47 5.93 5.42
CA ILE A 351 -12.12 4.69 4.99
C ILE A 351 -13.46 4.99 4.31
N ALA A 352 -14.25 5.94 4.84
CA ALA A 352 -15.51 6.32 4.22
C ALA A 352 -15.33 6.89 2.80
N VAL A 353 -14.23 7.61 2.54
CA VAL A 353 -13.90 8.05 1.16
C VAL A 353 -13.64 6.83 0.27
N ASN A 354 -12.82 5.87 0.71
CA ASN A 354 -12.55 4.65 -0.06
C ASN A 354 -13.84 3.89 -0.38
N GLN A 355 -14.69 3.71 0.60
CA GLN A 355 -15.85 2.83 0.50
C GLN A 355 -17.08 3.47 -0.17
N HIS A 356 -17.18 4.82 -0.16
CA HIS A 356 -18.44 5.48 -0.53
C HIS A 356 -18.30 6.65 -1.50
N ALA A 357 -17.07 7.14 -1.77
CA ALA A 357 -16.88 8.21 -2.76
C ALA A 357 -17.26 7.73 -4.17
N ALA A 358 -17.84 8.65 -4.94
CA ALA A 358 -18.23 8.40 -6.33
C ALA A 358 -17.55 9.39 -7.27
N ASN A 359 -17.50 9.06 -8.57
CA ASN A 359 -17.01 9.94 -9.64
C ASN A 359 -15.60 10.51 -9.40
N GLY A 360 -14.79 9.84 -8.59
CA GLY A 360 -13.43 10.30 -8.29
C GLY A 360 -12.56 10.36 -9.55
N HIS A 361 -11.85 11.47 -9.74
CA HIS A 361 -10.94 11.66 -10.85
C HIS A 361 -9.84 12.67 -10.50
N GLN A 362 -8.74 12.60 -11.25
CA GLN A 362 -7.67 13.57 -11.14
C GLN A 362 -8.12 14.90 -11.74
N LEU A 363 -8.11 15.97 -10.92
CA LEU A 363 -8.50 17.30 -11.35
C LEU A 363 -7.37 17.97 -12.14
N TYR A 364 -6.16 17.92 -11.60
CA TYR A 364 -4.96 18.39 -12.30
C TYR A 364 -3.70 17.66 -11.81
N ARG A 365 -2.64 17.78 -12.60
CA ARG A 365 -1.26 17.37 -12.25
C ARG A 365 -0.26 18.35 -12.86
N ASN A 366 0.73 18.73 -12.06
CA ASN A 366 1.92 19.46 -12.52
C ASN A 366 3.19 18.83 -11.91
N ALA A 367 4.35 19.48 -12.03
CA ALA A 367 5.62 18.95 -11.53
C ALA A 367 5.66 18.80 -10.00
N GLU A 368 4.92 19.65 -9.27
CA GLU A 368 5.01 19.77 -7.81
C GLU A 368 3.81 19.13 -7.10
N ALA A 369 2.62 19.11 -7.74
CA ALA A 369 1.39 18.78 -7.06
C ALA A 369 0.38 18.05 -7.95
N ILE A 370 -0.49 17.28 -7.29
CA ILE A 370 -1.67 16.64 -7.90
C ILE A 370 -2.88 16.95 -7.03
N ALA A 371 -4.02 17.20 -7.67
CA ALA A 371 -5.31 17.27 -6.99
C ALA A 371 -6.29 16.25 -7.58
N TRP A 372 -7.07 15.63 -6.71
CA TRP A 372 -8.17 14.74 -7.04
C TRP A 372 -9.45 15.24 -6.39
N VAL A 373 -10.58 14.98 -7.05
CA VAL A 373 -11.91 15.27 -6.51
C VAL A 373 -12.81 14.05 -6.65
N ALA A 374 -13.71 13.87 -5.69
CA ALA A 374 -14.77 12.87 -5.75
C ALA A 374 -16.05 13.41 -5.10
N ASP A 375 -17.20 12.84 -5.45
CA ASP A 375 -18.49 13.19 -4.86
C ASP A 375 -18.67 12.47 -3.52
N ALA A 376 -19.14 13.16 -2.50
CA ALA A 376 -19.60 12.54 -1.28
C ALA A 376 -21.05 12.02 -1.44
N PRO A 377 -21.39 10.85 -0.86
CA PRO A 377 -22.69 10.23 -1.05
C PRO A 377 -23.83 11.11 -0.54
N ALA A 378 -24.94 11.11 -1.29
CA ALA A 378 -26.20 11.75 -0.92
C ALA A 378 -26.09 13.24 -0.50
N SER A 379 -25.07 13.96 -0.97
CA SER A 379 -24.85 15.37 -0.65
C SER A 379 -24.26 16.14 -1.84
N LYS A 380 -24.10 17.47 -1.69
CA LYS A 380 -23.34 18.31 -2.63
C LYS A 380 -21.86 18.43 -2.24
N ASP A 381 -21.47 17.80 -1.16
CA ASP A 381 -20.10 17.87 -0.65
C ASP A 381 -19.14 17.17 -1.61
N LYS A 382 -17.91 17.67 -1.61
CA LYS A 382 -16.81 17.07 -2.37
C LYS A 382 -15.73 16.55 -1.44
N TYR A 383 -15.18 15.40 -1.77
CA TYR A 383 -13.90 14.97 -1.26
C TYR A 383 -12.79 15.50 -2.17
N VAL A 384 -11.78 16.10 -1.57
CA VAL A 384 -10.63 16.67 -2.29
C VAL A 384 -9.35 16.07 -1.68
N ALA A 385 -8.55 15.43 -2.50
CA ALA A 385 -7.22 14.96 -2.12
C ALA A 385 -6.16 15.84 -2.79
N LEU A 386 -5.24 16.37 -2.00
CA LEU A 386 -4.12 17.20 -2.45
C LEU A 386 -2.81 16.50 -2.12
N PHE A 387 -1.90 16.44 -3.09
CA PHE A 387 -0.63 15.74 -2.99
C PHE A 387 0.52 16.65 -3.41
N ALA A 388 1.62 16.64 -2.65
CA ALA A 388 2.89 17.23 -3.05
C ALA A 388 3.81 16.13 -3.57
N ILE A 389 4.08 16.12 -4.87
CA ILE A 389 4.84 15.08 -5.56
C ILE A 389 6.26 15.51 -5.96
N GLY A 390 6.58 16.78 -5.77
CA GLY A 390 7.94 17.31 -5.94
C GLY A 390 8.87 16.85 -4.82
N ASP A 391 10.17 16.90 -5.09
CA ASP A 391 11.19 16.57 -4.10
C ASP A 391 11.53 17.81 -3.27
N ALA A 392 11.81 17.61 -1.98
CA ALA A 392 12.27 18.70 -1.12
C ALA A 392 13.56 19.32 -1.68
N PRO A 393 13.70 20.66 -1.68
CA PRO A 393 14.96 21.28 -2.05
C PRO A 393 16.05 20.83 -1.07
N PRO A 394 17.32 20.75 -1.52
CA PRO A 394 18.43 20.44 -0.64
C PRO A 394 18.45 21.40 0.57
N PHE A 395 18.71 20.86 1.75
CA PHE A 395 18.89 21.71 2.94
C PHE A 395 20.05 22.69 2.73
N ALA A 396 19.85 23.95 3.11
CA ALA A 396 20.92 24.96 3.14
C ALA A 396 21.87 24.65 4.32
N LEU A 397 22.75 23.67 4.15
CA LEU A 397 23.63 23.12 5.18
C LEU A 397 24.65 24.14 5.72
N ASP A 398 24.90 25.20 4.99
CA ASP A 398 25.67 26.38 5.42
C ASP A 398 24.93 27.21 6.49
N LYS A 399 23.60 27.09 6.56
CA LYS A 399 22.73 27.75 7.54
C LYS A 399 22.29 26.85 8.68
N ALA A 400 22.82 25.63 8.77
CA ALA A 400 22.51 24.73 9.88
C ALA A 400 22.89 25.37 11.23
N ALA A 401 22.07 25.21 12.25
CA ALA A 401 22.33 25.70 13.60
C ALA A 401 23.53 24.98 14.26
N PHE A 402 23.83 23.77 13.78
CA PHE A 402 25.04 23.03 14.10
C PHE A 402 25.49 22.24 12.86
N LYS A 403 26.79 22.22 12.65
CA LYS A 403 27.48 21.39 11.64
C LYS A 403 28.75 20.84 12.27
N SER A 404 28.93 19.53 12.26
CA SER A 404 30.17 18.92 12.73
C SER A 404 31.29 19.03 11.70
N GLU A 405 32.54 18.91 12.12
CA GLU A 405 33.61 18.43 11.25
C GLU A 405 33.33 16.98 10.85
N LEU A 406 34.10 16.45 9.90
CA LEU A 406 34.00 15.07 9.49
C LEU A 406 34.33 14.14 10.68
N VAL A 407 33.39 13.29 11.06
CA VAL A 407 33.57 12.28 12.09
C VAL A 407 34.00 10.98 11.44
N THR A 408 35.15 10.48 11.83
CA THR A 408 35.77 9.26 11.31
C THR A 408 36.21 8.35 12.46
N ARG A 409 36.76 7.20 12.14
CA ARG A 409 37.39 6.31 13.16
C ARG A 409 38.50 6.99 13.94
N ALA A 410 39.22 7.94 13.34
CA ALA A 410 40.33 8.68 13.96
C ALA A 410 39.84 9.85 14.82
N THR A 411 38.56 10.24 14.72
CA THR A 411 38.02 11.31 15.55
C THR A 411 38.06 10.91 17.02
N PRO A 412 38.57 11.75 17.94
CA PRO A 412 38.62 11.45 19.37
C PRO A 412 37.23 11.07 19.90
N GLY A 413 37.11 9.89 20.51
CA GLY A 413 35.84 9.36 20.98
C GLY A 413 34.86 8.95 19.86
N GLN A 414 35.25 9.05 18.58
CA GLN A 414 34.42 8.76 17.41
C GLN A 414 33.11 9.55 17.41
N ALA A 415 33.07 10.71 18.07
CA ALA A 415 31.88 11.49 18.31
C ALA A 415 32.19 12.97 18.54
N VAL A 416 31.15 13.79 18.43
CA VAL A 416 31.15 15.22 18.71
C VAL A 416 30.03 15.60 19.66
N ALA A 417 30.28 16.58 20.53
CA ALA A 417 29.23 17.13 21.38
C ALA A 417 28.37 18.12 20.57
N VAL A 418 27.08 18.04 20.80
CA VAL A 418 26.07 18.93 20.19
C VAL A 418 25.38 19.71 21.31
N ASP A 419 25.35 21.04 21.18
CA ASP A 419 24.62 21.93 22.10
C ASP A 419 24.12 23.15 21.31
N VAL A 420 22.82 23.19 21.01
CA VAL A 420 22.17 24.14 20.10
C VAL A 420 21.09 24.91 20.82
N ASP A 421 21.05 26.24 20.61
CA ASP A 421 19.94 27.08 21.02
C ASP A 421 18.72 26.84 20.09
N ILE A 422 17.59 26.44 20.68
CA ILE A 422 16.35 26.15 19.96
C ILE A 422 15.21 27.10 20.34
N THR A 423 15.50 28.21 21.03
CA THR A 423 14.49 29.14 21.57
C THR A 423 13.53 29.67 20.51
N ALA A 424 14.02 29.92 19.29
CA ALA A 424 13.23 30.45 18.18
C ALA A 424 12.57 29.38 17.29
N ALA A 425 12.80 28.08 17.60
CA ALA A 425 12.35 26.96 16.79
C ALA A 425 11.11 26.27 17.38
N ASN A 426 10.29 25.75 16.48
CA ASN A 426 9.22 24.80 16.81
C ASN A 426 9.42 23.45 16.11
N LYS A 427 10.49 23.33 15.30
CA LYS A 427 10.89 22.08 14.64
C LYS A 427 12.40 21.89 14.74
N LEU A 428 12.81 20.66 15.00
CA LEU A 428 14.19 20.19 15.05
C LEU A 428 14.39 19.13 13.98
N ILE A 429 15.40 19.30 13.14
CA ILE A 429 15.79 18.34 12.11
C ILE A 429 17.22 17.88 12.41
N LEU A 430 17.37 16.59 12.67
CA LEU A 430 18.66 15.94 12.87
C LEU A 430 19.05 15.25 11.56
N MET A 431 20.20 15.60 11.00
CA MET A 431 20.67 15.05 9.74
C MET A 431 22.06 14.42 9.91
N VAL A 432 22.25 13.28 9.25
CA VAL A 432 23.56 12.63 9.08
C VAL A 432 23.82 12.50 7.58
N ASP A 433 24.90 13.06 7.08
CA ASP A 433 25.32 12.88 5.69
C ASP A 433 26.58 12.02 5.58
N THR A 434 26.90 11.55 4.37
CA THR A 434 28.02 10.64 4.06
C THR A 434 29.41 11.26 4.26
N GLY A 435 29.49 12.53 4.65
CA GLY A 435 30.78 13.21 4.80
C GLY A 435 31.48 13.56 3.49
N GLY A 436 30.96 13.15 2.35
CA GLY A 436 31.47 13.47 1.00
C GLY A 436 32.00 12.26 0.22
N ASP A 437 31.88 11.06 0.75
CA ASP A 437 32.12 9.78 0.07
C ASP A 437 30.81 8.99 -0.11
N ASP A 438 30.84 7.67 -0.19
CA ASP A 438 29.63 6.83 -0.24
C ASP A 438 29.10 6.57 1.19
N TYR A 439 27.93 5.95 1.30
CA TYR A 439 27.28 5.67 2.58
C TYR A 439 27.75 4.36 3.24
N THR A 440 28.76 3.69 2.70
CA THR A 440 29.18 2.36 3.15
C THR A 440 29.71 2.40 4.58
N CYS A 441 29.17 1.58 5.46
CA CYS A 441 29.52 1.49 6.89
C CYS A 441 29.16 2.70 7.76
N ASP A 442 28.36 3.64 7.29
CA ASP A 442 28.04 4.91 7.97
C ASP A 442 26.99 4.76 9.08
N HIS A 443 27.16 3.74 9.93
CA HIS A 443 26.32 3.60 11.12
C HIS A 443 26.59 4.76 12.08
N ALA A 444 25.57 5.50 12.42
CA ALA A 444 25.62 6.70 13.23
C ALA A 444 24.61 6.65 14.38
N ALA A 445 24.87 7.39 15.42
CA ALA A 445 23.91 7.53 16.51
C ALA A 445 23.91 8.94 17.11
N TRP A 446 22.72 9.38 17.51
CA TRP A 446 22.50 10.49 18.41
C TRP A 446 22.38 9.92 19.84
N VAL A 447 23.46 10.03 20.61
CA VAL A 447 23.54 9.48 21.99
C VAL A 447 23.05 10.53 22.98
N GLU A 448 22.16 10.09 23.88
CA GLU A 448 21.53 10.90 24.93
C GLU A 448 20.94 12.23 24.41
N PRO A 449 20.17 12.21 23.30
CA PRO A 449 19.56 13.41 22.75
C PRO A 449 18.46 13.91 23.70
N ARG A 450 18.57 15.18 24.13
CA ARG A 450 17.64 15.77 25.10
C ARG A 450 17.40 17.25 24.85
N LEU A 451 16.22 17.69 25.26
CA LEU A 451 15.84 19.08 25.33
C LEU A 451 16.01 19.57 26.76
N THR A 452 16.51 20.79 26.95
CA THR A 452 16.64 21.42 28.25
C THR A 452 16.09 22.84 28.22
N GLY A 453 15.56 23.33 29.35
CA GLY A 453 14.98 24.67 29.45
C GLY A 453 14.22 24.90 30.74
N PRO A 454 13.39 25.96 30.82
CA PRO A 454 12.58 26.23 32.01
C PRO A 454 11.70 25.07 32.48
N ASN A 455 11.27 24.20 31.56
CA ASN A 455 10.47 23.00 31.85
C ASN A 455 11.33 21.80 32.30
N GLY A 456 12.61 22.02 32.62
CA GLY A 456 13.53 20.94 33.01
C GLY A 456 14.20 20.25 31.82
N GLU A 457 14.34 18.94 31.91
CA GLU A 457 14.93 18.09 30.86
C GLU A 457 13.90 17.10 30.30
N LYS A 458 13.93 16.90 28.97
CA LYS A 458 13.09 15.95 28.24
C LYS A 458 13.96 15.15 27.29
N LYS A 459 13.97 13.82 27.37
CA LYS A 459 14.64 12.97 26.39
C LYS A 459 13.94 13.11 25.04
N LEU A 460 14.71 13.29 23.96
CA LEU A 460 14.14 13.34 22.61
C LEU A 460 13.56 11.97 22.19
N THR A 461 14.10 10.89 22.75
CA THR A 461 13.61 9.52 22.57
C THR A 461 12.21 9.26 23.11
N ASP A 462 11.69 10.15 23.96
CA ASP A 462 10.33 10.07 24.50
C ASP A 462 9.30 10.84 23.65
N LEU A 463 9.76 11.50 22.59
CA LEU A 463 8.91 12.22 21.65
C LEU A 463 8.75 11.43 20.35
N PRO A 464 7.56 11.43 19.75
CA PRO A 464 7.39 10.88 18.42
C PRO A 464 8.09 11.79 17.40
N TRP A 465 8.80 11.24 16.43
CA TRP A 465 9.26 12.01 15.28
C TRP A 465 8.13 12.23 14.28
N LEU A 466 8.20 13.32 13.54
CA LEU A 466 7.33 13.60 12.39
C LEU A 466 7.69 12.69 11.21
N SER A 467 9.00 12.59 10.94
CA SER A 467 9.54 11.69 9.93
C SER A 467 10.94 11.22 10.34
N ALA A 468 11.35 10.05 9.84
CA ALA A 468 12.71 9.54 9.98
C ALA A 468 13.09 8.71 8.77
N THR A 469 14.28 8.98 8.20
CA THR A 469 14.85 8.23 7.09
C THR A 469 16.19 7.64 7.46
N SER A 470 16.62 6.59 6.76
CA SER A 470 17.91 5.96 6.93
C SER A 470 18.39 5.41 5.59
N GLY A 471 19.64 5.65 5.22
CA GLY A 471 20.22 5.15 3.98
C GLY A 471 20.38 3.64 3.94
N TRP A 472 20.48 3.01 5.11
CA TRP A 472 20.46 1.56 5.29
C TRP A 472 19.82 1.22 6.64
N GLY A 473 19.17 0.06 6.71
CA GLY A 473 18.47 -0.38 7.91
C GLY A 473 17.28 0.52 8.24
N THR A 474 16.97 0.66 9.52
CA THR A 474 15.83 1.46 10.00
C THR A 474 16.27 2.34 11.17
N THR A 475 15.94 3.63 11.13
CA THR A 475 16.11 4.53 12.28
C THR A 475 15.35 3.99 13.50
N ARG A 476 16.03 3.89 14.65
CA ARG A 476 15.47 3.24 15.85
C ARG A 476 15.70 4.04 17.10
N VAL A 477 14.69 4.09 17.96
CA VAL A 477 14.80 4.63 19.33
C VAL A 477 15.42 3.56 20.23
N ASN A 478 16.44 3.95 21.00
CA ASN A 478 17.17 3.13 21.99
C ASN A 478 17.83 1.87 21.42
N LYS A 479 18.00 1.82 20.11
CA LYS A 479 18.65 0.73 19.39
C LYS A 479 19.49 1.27 18.23
N SER A 480 20.49 0.51 17.86
CA SER A 480 21.25 0.67 16.65
C SER A 480 20.35 0.54 15.40
N VAL A 481 20.78 1.12 14.29
CA VAL A 481 20.12 0.91 13.00
C VAL A 481 20.03 -0.57 12.60
N ALA A 482 20.94 -1.40 13.11
CA ALA A 482 20.98 -2.86 12.93
C ALA A 482 20.23 -3.66 14.03
N ASP A 483 19.39 -3.01 14.83
CA ASP A 483 18.56 -3.58 15.92
C ASP A 483 19.33 -4.05 17.18
N GLY A 484 20.63 -3.82 17.27
CA GLY A 484 21.45 -4.07 18.45
C GLY A 484 21.48 -2.90 19.45
N PRO A 485 22.32 -2.96 20.50
CA PRO A 485 22.57 -1.82 21.38
C PRO A 485 23.34 -0.72 20.64
N ILE A 486 23.07 0.55 20.97
CA ILE A 486 23.88 1.68 20.47
C ILE A 486 25.23 1.69 21.21
N ILE A 487 26.32 1.53 20.47
CA ILE A 487 27.69 1.51 21.01
C ILE A 487 28.52 2.55 20.27
N VAL A 488 28.98 3.58 20.97
CA VAL A 488 29.88 4.61 20.44
C VAL A 488 31.16 4.63 21.29
N ASN A 489 32.33 4.62 20.65
CA ASN A 489 33.62 4.54 21.36
C ASN A 489 33.69 3.41 22.38
N ASN A 490 33.21 2.22 22.03
CA ASN A 490 33.11 1.02 22.90
C ASN A 490 32.30 1.22 24.20
N LYS A 491 31.44 2.23 24.26
CA LYS A 491 30.53 2.47 25.40
C LYS A 491 29.09 2.32 24.95
N ASN A 492 28.30 1.56 25.72
CA ASN A 492 26.86 1.48 25.50
C ASN A 492 26.22 2.82 25.85
N ALA A 493 25.37 3.33 24.98
CA ALA A 493 24.53 4.48 25.28
C ALA A 493 23.41 4.08 26.25
N ALA A 494 23.10 4.93 27.23
CA ALA A 494 21.97 4.71 28.13
C ALA A 494 20.62 4.81 27.38
N TYR A 495 20.54 5.69 26.41
CA TYR A 495 19.45 5.86 25.44
C TYR A 495 19.99 6.60 24.21
N GLY A 496 19.26 6.58 23.11
CA GLY A 496 19.69 7.27 21.88
C GLY A 496 18.85 6.94 20.67
N ILE A 497 19.30 7.42 19.51
CA ILE A 497 18.65 7.16 18.23
C ILE A 497 19.72 6.63 17.27
N GLY A 498 19.59 5.38 16.84
CA GLY A 498 20.43 4.80 15.80
C GLY A 498 19.95 5.19 14.43
N ALA A 499 20.88 5.55 13.54
CA ALA A 499 20.63 5.96 12.17
C ALA A 499 21.76 5.50 11.26
N HIS A 500 21.57 5.60 9.94
CA HIS A 500 22.59 5.34 8.94
C HIS A 500 22.57 6.45 7.88
N SER A 501 23.73 6.98 7.54
CA SER A 501 23.84 8.00 6.49
C SER A 501 23.34 7.47 5.12
N PRO A 502 22.68 8.32 4.29
CA PRO A 502 22.08 9.59 4.67
C PRO A 502 20.84 9.40 5.55
N SER A 503 20.67 10.23 6.58
CA SER A 503 19.53 10.16 7.50
C SER A 503 19.00 11.56 7.82
N ILE A 504 17.68 11.67 7.89
CA ILE A 504 16.97 12.89 8.29
C ILE A 504 15.90 12.47 9.29
N ILE A 505 15.89 13.09 10.48
CA ILE A 505 14.91 12.82 11.53
C ILE A 505 14.30 14.15 11.97
N GLU A 506 12.99 14.29 11.88
CA GLU A 506 12.29 15.54 12.17
C GLU A 506 11.41 15.39 13.43
N TYR A 507 11.48 16.40 14.29
CA TYR A 507 10.67 16.49 15.51
C TYR A 507 9.93 17.82 15.57
N GLU A 508 8.68 17.78 16.03
CA GLU A 508 8.03 18.94 16.58
C GLU A 508 8.56 19.21 17.99
N LEU A 509 8.94 20.46 18.26
CA LEU A 509 9.49 20.85 19.55
C LEU A 509 8.38 21.31 20.48
N PRO A 510 8.23 20.70 21.67
CA PRO A 510 7.30 21.20 22.66
C PRO A 510 7.77 22.55 23.24
N ALA A 511 6.84 23.41 23.59
CA ALA A 511 7.13 24.70 24.18
C ALA A 511 7.86 24.57 25.52
N GLY A 512 8.68 25.59 25.88
CA GLY A 512 9.36 25.66 27.17
C GLY A 512 10.74 25.00 27.23
N TYR A 513 11.29 24.63 26.10
CA TYR A 513 12.68 24.18 25.96
C TYR A 513 13.48 25.18 25.13
N THR A 514 14.72 25.40 25.51
CA THR A 514 15.58 26.41 24.89
C THR A 514 16.88 25.84 24.33
N ARG A 515 17.26 24.62 24.70
CA ARG A 515 18.49 23.99 24.22
C ARG A 515 18.22 22.54 23.80
N PHE A 516 18.87 22.14 22.72
CA PHE A 516 19.03 20.74 22.32
C PHE A 516 20.46 20.28 22.58
N LYS A 517 20.63 19.16 23.27
CA LYS A 517 21.93 18.56 23.59
C LYS A 517 21.98 17.09 23.21
N ALA A 518 23.12 16.65 22.66
CA ALA A 518 23.39 15.25 22.34
C ALA A 518 24.90 15.00 22.22
N THR A 519 25.28 13.73 22.14
CA THR A 519 26.55 13.31 21.57
C THR A 519 26.26 12.62 20.25
N ALA A 520 26.80 13.12 19.14
CA ALA A 520 26.61 12.58 17.81
C ALA A 520 27.86 11.81 17.38
N GLY A 521 27.75 10.52 17.04
CA GLY A 521 28.94 9.71 16.81
C GLY A 521 28.74 8.54 15.87
N LEU A 522 29.87 8.00 15.39
CA LEU A 522 29.93 6.75 14.65
C LEU A 522 29.69 5.58 15.59
N GLU A 523 28.83 4.68 15.15
CA GLU A 523 28.48 3.48 15.90
C GLU A 523 29.44 2.33 15.58
N LYS A 524 29.67 1.48 16.60
CA LYS A 524 30.56 0.33 16.50
C LYS A 524 30.25 -0.58 15.31
N GLY A 525 28.98 -0.75 14.98
CA GLY A 525 28.53 -1.57 13.85
C GLY A 525 29.14 -1.12 12.50
N GLY A 526 29.35 0.19 12.31
CA GLY A 526 30.07 0.72 11.14
C GLY A 526 31.57 0.75 11.33
N VAL A 527 32.03 1.18 12.51
CA VAL A 527 33.46 1.32 12.82
C VAL A 527 34.23 0.00 12.71
N ASP A 528 33.64 -1.12 13.08
CA ASP A 528 34.28 -2.45 13.05
C ASP A 528 34.36 -3.05 11.63
N GLN A 529 33.64 -2.52 10.67
CA GLN A 529 33.71 -2.98 9.28
C GLN A 529 34.97 -2.46 8.59
N LYS A 530 35.47 -3.15 7.58
CA LYS A 530 36.69 -2.77 6.87
C LYS A 530 36.55 -1.54 5.97
N GLY A 531 35.33 -1.08 5.72
CA GLY A 531 35.02 0.14 4.96
C GLY A 531 35.38 1.41 5.73
N GLY A 532 35.40 2.54 5.05
CA GLY A 532 35.72 3.84 5.62
C GLY A 532 34.50 4.54 6.19
N ALA A 533 34.05 4.17 7.41
CA ALA A 533 32.91 4.88 8.03
C ALA A 533 33.24 6.36 8.24
N THR A 534 32.52 7.25 7.56
CA THR A 534 32.67 8.71 7.65
C THR A 534 31.30 9.38 7.65
N VAL A 535 31.06 10.29 8.57
CA VAL A 535 29.78 11.00 8.63
C VAL A 535 29.98 12.46 9.03
N ARG A 536 29.01 13.29 8.68
CA ARG A 536 28.88 14.64 9.20
C ARG A 536 27.49 14.84 9.77
N PHE A 537 27.41 15.44 10.95
CA PHE A 537 26.17 15.68 11.66
C PHE A 537 25.72 17.13 11.51
N TYR A 538 24.42 17.32 11.32
CA TYR A 538 23.82 18.65 11.26
C TYR A 538 22.60 18.71 12.17
N VAL A 539 22.37 19.89 12.75
CA VAL A 539 21.11 20.26 13.38
C VAL A 539 20.55 21.46 12.63
N ILE A 540 19.34 21.29 12.08
CA ILE A 540 18.64 22.30 11.32
C ILE A 540 17.38 22.66 12.10
N LEU A 541 17.05 23.93 12.15
CA LEU A 541 15.90 24.45 12.88
C LEU A 541 14.90 25.06 11.91
N ALA A 542 13.61 24.94 12.25
CA ALA A 542 12.54 25.67 11.61
C ALA A 542 11.60 26.27 12.68
N GLY A 543 10.88 27.33 12.35
CA GLY A 543 10.00 27.98 13.30
C GLY A 543 9.30 29.19 12.72
N PRO A 544 8.51 29.95 13.51
CA PRO A 544 7.72 31.07 13.01
C PRO A 544 8.52 32.16 12.28
N LYS A 545 9.84 32.24 12.55
CA LYS A 545 10.78 33.18 11.91
C LYS A 545 11.93 32.48 11.16
N ILE A 546 11.87 31.17 11.07
CA ILE A 546 12.89 30.32 10.42
C ILE A 546 12.16 29.46 9.40
N ALA A 547 12.48 29.63 8.11
CA ALA A 547 11.84 28.87 7.04
C ALA A 547 11.98 27.36 7.28
N ASP A 548 10.88 26.63 7.14
CA ASP A 548 10.87 25.16 7.20
C ASP A 548 11.20 24.59 5.81
N PRO A 549 12.36 24.00 5.61
CA PRO A 549 12.74 23.46 4.31
C PRO A 549 11.94 22.19 3.94
N SER A 550 11.27 21.57 4.90
CA SER A 550 10.45 20.37 4.69
C SER A 550 8.94 20.67 4.55
N ALA A 551 8.55 21.94 4.63
CA ALA A 551 7.14 22.33 4.67
C ALA A 551 6.36 21.95 3.39
N GLY A 552 7.03 21.86 2.25
CA GLY A 552 6.42 21.55 0.96
C GLY A 552 5.66 22.72 0.33
N PRO A 553 5.09 22.52 -0.86
CA PRO A 553 4.41 23.57 -1.61
C PRO A 553 3.03 23.91 -1.03
N GLN A 554 2.54 25.11 -1.39
CA GLN A 554 1.12 25.42 -1.31
C GLN A 554 0.40 24.71 -2.45
N VAL A 555 -0.62 23.92 -2.14
CA VAL A 555 -1.44 23.20 -3.11
C VAL A 555 -2.86 23.77 -3.03
N ALA A 556 -3.41 24.14 -4.18
CA ALA A 556 -4.69 24.85 -4.25
C ALA A 556 -5.70 24.15 -5.15
N VAL A 557 -6.99 24.33 -4.88
CA VAL A 557 -8.10 23.95 -5.75
C VAL A 557 -9.11 25.08 -5.82
N GLN A 558 -9.52 25.45 -7.03
CA GLN A 558 -10.62 26.39 -7.24
C GLN A 558 -11.95 25.70 -6.94
N LEU A 559 -12.80 26.31 -6.12
CA LEU A 559 -14.10 25.73 -5.78
C LEU A 559 -15.00 25.56 -7.01
N SER A 560 -14.87 26.46 -8.00
CA SER A 560 -15.59 26.37 -9.28
C SER A 560 -15.24 25.10 -10.07
N ASP A 561 -13.98 24.67 -10.03
CA ASP A 561 -13.49 23.51 -10.77
C ASP A 561 -14.05 22.19 -10.22
N ILE A 562 -14.47 22.20 -8.96
CA ILE A 562 -15.14 21.06 -8.30
C ILE A 562 -16.66 21.22 -8.20
N GLY A 563 -17.22 22.21 -8.92
CA GLY A 563 -18.68 22.47 -8.97
C GLY A 563 -19.27 23.10 -7.70
N LEU A 564 -18.46 23.78 -6.89
CA LEU A 564 -18.88 24.51 -5.70
C LEU A 564 -18.81 26.03 -5.94
N ALA A 565 -19.71 26.76 -5.30
CA ALA A 565 -19.78 28.22 -5.36
C ALA A 565 -20.13 28.81 -3.99
N GLY A 566 -19.72 30.07 -3.78
CA GLY A 566 -19.94 30.77 -2.53
C GLY A 566 -19.04 30.26 -1.39
N PRO A 567 -19.39 30.61 -0.14
CA PRO A 567 -18.63 30.12 1.03
C PRO A 567 -18.77 28.61 1.20
N CYS A 568 -17.67 27.93 1.50
CA CYS A 568 -17.63 26.49 1.74
C CYS A 568 -16.86 26.18 3.02
N ARG A 569 -17.37 25.26 3.83
CA ARG A 569 -16.67 24.73 5.01
C ARG A 569 -15.71 23.65 4.57
N VAL A 570 -14.52 23.62 5.17
CA VAL A 570 -13.48 22.64 4.92
C VAL A 570 -13.21 21.84 6.19
N ARG A 571 -13.19 20.51 6.07
CA ARG A 571 -12.81 19.57 7.12
C ARG A 571 -11.62 18.74 6.68
N ASP A 572 -10.58 18.71 7.50
CA ASP A 572 -9.44 17.80 7.34
C ASP A 572 -9.82 16.41 7.88
N LEU A 573 -9.84 15.40 7.00
CA LEU A 573 -10.27 14.04 7.33
C LEU A 573 -9.18 13.22 8.03
N TRP A 574 -7.90 13.59 7.83
CA TRP A 574 -6.80 12.97 8.54
C TRP A 574 -6.73 13.41 9.99
N ARG A 575 -6.96 14.71 10.24
CA ARG A 575 -6.87 15.33 11.56
C ARG A 575 -8.18 15.41 12.31
N HIS A 576 -9.29 15.02 11.68
CA HIS A 576 -10.65 15.11 12.22
C HIS A 576 -11.04 16.52 12.68
N CYS A 577 -10.54 17.56 12.02
CA CYS A 577 -10.76 18.94 12.43
C CYS A 577 -11.34 19.83 11.32
N ASP A 578 -12.17 20.80 11.74
CA ASP A 578 -12.70 21.80 10.83
C ASP A 578 -11.66 22.92 10.66
N MET A 579 -11.38 23.27 9.40
CA MET A 579 -10.40 24.29 9.01
C MET A 579 -11.02 25.68 8.78
N GLY A 580 -12.33 25.81 8.99
CA GLY A 580 -13.06 27.04 8.76
C GLY A 580 -13.74 27.11 7.39
N THR A 581 -14.04 28.34 6.95
CA THR A 581 -14.75 28.62 5.70
C THR A 581 -13.84 29.30 4.70
N VAL A 582 -13.91 28.86 3.45
CA VAL A 582 -13.18 29.44 2.30
C VAL A 582 -14.16 29.90 1.23
N THR A 583 -13.74 30.84 0.37
CA THR A 583 -14.51 31.32 -0.77
C THR A 583 -13.61 31.43 -1.98
N GLY A 584 -14.07 30.92 -3.13
CA GLY A 584 -13.34 30.93 -4.38
C GLY A 584 -12.28 29.83 -4.48
N GLU A 585 -11.33 29.78 -3.56
CA GLU A 585 -10.21 28.85 -3.57
C GLU A 585 -10.00 28.22 -2.19
N PHE A 586 -9.61 26.96 -2.16
CA PHE A 586 -9.02 26.30 -0.99
C PHE A 586 -7.54 26.05 -1.24
N THR A 587 -6.69 26.60 -0.38
CA THR A 587 -5.23 26.46 -0.44
C THR A 587 -4.70 25.96 0.90
N THR A 588 -3.78 25.01 0.85
CA THR A 588 -3.12 24.48 2.05
C THR A 588 -1.69 24.02 1.74
N GLN A 589 -0.83 24.04 2.74
CA GLN A 589 0.52 23.54 2.63
C GLN A 589 0.54 22.03 2.80
N ILE A 590 1.13 21.31 1.84
CA ILE A 590 1.32 19.86 1.89
C ILE A 590 2.82 19.59 1.95
N ARG A 591 3.24 18.80 2.93
CA ARG A 591 4.65 18.38 3.04
C ARG A 591 5.08 17.62 1.79
N TYR A 592 6.35 17.70 1.42
CA TYR A 592 6.91 16.93 0.30
C TYR A 592 6.61 15.43 0.48
N HIS A 593 6.23 14.77 -0.60
CA HIS A 593 5.75 13.39 -0.65
C HIS A 593 4.47 13.11 0.18
N GLY A 594 3.89 14.14 0.77
CA GLY A 594 2.71 14.03 1.63
C GLY A 594 1.40 14.27 0.90
N ALA A 595 0.32 14.06 1.63
CA ALA A 595 -1.05 14.23 1.17
C ALA A 595 -1.96 14.85 2.25
N GLY A 596 -2.98 15.55 1.78
CA GLY A 596 -4.13 15.95 2.59
C GLY A 596 -5.42 15.44 1.96
N LEU A 597 -6.38 15.06 2.78
CA LEU A 597 -7.71 14.62 2.36
C LEU A 597 -8.78 15.43 3.06
N TYR A 598 -9.62 16.08 2.28
CA TYR A 598 -10.56 17.09 2.79
C TYR A 598 -11.98 16.79 2.32
N ARG A 599 -12.95 17.15 3.16
CA ARG A 599 -14.35 17.28 2.77
C ARG A 599 -14.69 18.76 2.68
N ILE A 600 -15.19 19.20 1.51
CA ILE A 600 -15.60 20.56 1.25
C ILE A 600 -17.11 20.59 1.05
N SER A 601 -17.80 21.33 1.89
CA SER A 601 -19.27 21.42 1.95
C SER A 601 -19.73 22.84 1.72
N PRO A 602 -20.76 23.12 0.87
CA PRO A 602 -21.37 24.43 0.81
C PRO A 602 -21.77 24.93 2.21
N ALA A 603 -21.40 26.14 2.55
CA ALA A 603 -21.87 26.76 3.79
C ALA A 603 -23.38 27.12 3.67
N PRO A 604 -24.16 27.07 4.78
CA PRO A 604 -25.57 27.42 4.78
C PRO A 604 -25.84 28.85 4.30
#